data_db50b1d4f59be0316071c3247503ab20
#
_entry.id   db50b1d4f59be0316071c3247503ab20
#
_cell.length_a   1.000
_cell.length_b   1.000
_cell.length_c   1.000
_cell.angle_alpha   90.00
_cell.angle_beta   90.00
_cell.angle_gamma   90.00
#
_symmetry.space_group_name_H-M   'P 1'
#
loop_
_entity.id
_entity.type
_entity.pdbx_description
1 polymer ?
#
loop_
_entity_poly.entity_id
_entity_poly.type
_entity_poly.pdbx_seq_one_letter_code
_entity_poly.pdbx_strand_id
1 'polypeptide(L)'
;MLLRHSMPGLLLCLTACLNETPHDQIAETEAYTNATDLYLNTIGNLYLQIGGNQESQGLQGTYRGVYDFNTFTTDEAMIPIRGGDWYDGGFWQRLYLHTWTPADEALYNTWKYLYKVVTLSNRSLAGIEKYAARLSPEQRQDYEAEVRTIRALYYYELMDLYGRLPLVTSADVSMREVKQYERSEVFRFIVDELQSVAPRLPNVRSNALGEGYGRITRPVAYFLLARLALNAEVYTDDNWTDGNRPSGRDIFFEVGGHKLNAWQTCIAYCDSLSAFGYTLSADFRDNFAVHNENSLENILTIPLDKQTLPYQNQNLFRSYHYRHAGAYGFSGENGSSATIDALKTFGYETTEQDKRFDYTYYAGVVRGLNGEVVRLENGDTLIY
;
A
#
# COMPACT_ATOMS: atom_id res chain seq x y z
N MET A 1 -74.63 -36.08 -31.25
CA MET A 1 -73.56 -36.15 -32.25
C MET A 1 -72.73 -34.88 -32.14
N LEU A 2 -71.72 -34.87 -31.31
CA LEU A 2 -70.87 -33.67 -30.97
C LEU A 2 -69.48 -33.89 -31.52
N LEU A 3 -69.10 -33.16 -32.55
CA LEU A 3 -67.73 -33.14 -33.10
C LEU A 3 -66.81 -32.40 -32.13
N ARG A 4 -65.78 -33.10 -31.65
CA ARG A 4 -64.62 -32.55 -30.96
C ARG A 4 -63.62 -32.11 -32.04
N HIS A 5 -63.35 -30.80 -32.11
CA HIS A 5 -62.20 -30.27 -32.83
C HIS A 5 -61.00 -30.23 -31.89
N SER A 6 -60.01 -31.04 -32.19
CA SER A 6 -58.70 -30.98 -31.57
C SER A 6 -57.82 -29.96 -32.33
N MET A 7 -57.44 -28.89 -31.68
CA MET A 7 -56.46 -27.91 -32.17
C MET A 7 -55.06 -28.40 -31.79
N PRO A 8 -54.13 -28.61 -32.71
CA PRO A 8 -52.76 -28.90 -32.35
C PRO A 8 -52.09 -27.60 -31.93
N GLY A 9 -51.65 -27.55 -30.67
CA GLY A 9 -50.84 -26.45 -30.14
C GLY A 9 -49.46 -26.42 -30.80
N LEU A 10 -49.20 -25.39 -31.56
CA LEU A 10 -47.87 -25.09 -32.13
C LEU A 10 -46.97 -24.57 -31.01
N LEU A 11 -46.09 -25.45 -30.45
CA LEU A 11 -45.06 -25.06 -29.52
C LEU A 11 -43.95 -24.38 -30.34
N LEU A 12 -43.98 -23.06 -30.47
CA LEU A 12 -42.84 -22.29 -30.94
C LEU A 12 -41.80 -22.26 -29.83
N CYS A 13 -40.75 -23.09 -29.94
CA CYS A 13 -39.53 -22.91 -29.21
C CYS A 13 -38.82 -21.65 -29.69
N LEU A 14 -39.04 -20.57 -29.00
CA LEU A 14 -38.24 -19.34 -29.14
C LEU A 14 -36.88 -19.63 -28.49
N THR A 15 -35.95 -20.26 -29.21
CA THR A 15 -34.53 -20.15 -28.92
C THR A 15 -34.04 -18.80 -29.42
N ALA A 16 -34.44 -17.75 -28.73
CA ALA A 16 -33.80 -16.46 -28.87
C ALA A 16 -32.44 -16.59 -28.17
N CYS A 17 -31.39 -16.86 -28.92
CA CYS A 17 -30.04 -16.49 -28.48
C CYS A 17 -30.05 -14.97 -28.40
N LEU A 18 -30.32 -14.45 -27.22
CA LEU A 18 -30.06 -13.05 -26.90
C LEU A 18 -28.54 -12.86 -26.90
N ASN A 19 -27.96 -12.60 -28.05
CA ASN A 19 -26.67 -11.95 -28.15
C ASN A 19 -26.89 -10.47 -27.79
N GLU A 20 -27.07 -10.21 -26.51
CA GLU A 20 -26.95 -8.85 -26.02
C GLU A 20 -25.49 -8.44 -26.08
N THR A 21 -25.16 -7.54 -27.00
CA THR A 21 -23.91 -6.75 -26.91
C THR A 21 -24.22 -5.57 -25.98
N PRO A 22 -23.66 -5.56 -24.76
CA PRO A 22 -23.84 -4.43 -23.86
C PRO A 22 -23.31 -3.17 -24.53
N HIS A 23 -24.10 -2.10 -24.59
CA HIS A 23 -23.67 -0.85 -25.20
C HIS A 23 -22.73 -0.01 -24.31
N ASP A 24 -22.60 -0.39 -23.05
CA ASP A 24 -21.83 0.26 -21.99
C ASP A 24 -20.61 -0.56 -21.51
N GLN A 25 -20.33 -1.68 -22.16
CA GLN A 25 -19.19 -2.54 -21.84
C GLN A 25 -18.36 -2.81 -23.10
N ILE A 26 -17.04 -2.73 -22.95
CA ILE A 26 -16.10 -3.14 -23.99
C ILE A 26 -15.98 -4.67 -23.94
N ALA A 27 -16.14 -5.35 -25.08
CA ALA A 27 -15.93 -6.78 -25.16
C ALA A 27 -14.47 -7.14 -24.79
N GLU A 28 -14.27 -8.25 -24.10
CA GLU A 28 -12.93 -8.67 -23.68
C GLU A 28 -11.93 -8.72 -24.85
N THR A 29 -12.39 -9.14 -26.03
CA THR A 29 -11.57 -9.17 -27.24
C THR A 29 -11.14 -7.80 -27.75
N GLU A 30 -11.89 -6.77 -27.44
CA GLU A 30 -11.62 -5.38 -27.78
C GLU A 30 -10.75 -4.69 -26.73
N ALA A 31 -10.86 -5.14 -25.46
CA ALA A 31 -10.05 -4.63 -24.36
C ALA A 31 -8.57 -5.06 -24.43
N TYR A 32 -8.24 -6.07 -25.22
CA TYR A 32 -6.89 -6.66 -25.29
C TYR A 32 -6.42 -6.83 -26.75
N THR A 33 -6.48 -5.74 -27.53
CA THR A 33 -6.15 -5.80 -28.98
C THR A 33 -4.66 -5.86 -29.27
N ASN A 34 -3.84 -5.25 -28.44
CA ASN A 34 -2.38 -5.17 -28.60
C ASN A 34 -1.67 -5.14 -27.23
N ALA A 35 -0.35 -5.08 -27.23
CA ALA A 35 0.47 -5.09 -26.02
C ALA A 35 0.18 -3.89 -25.09
N THR A 36 -0.09 -2.72 -25.63
CA THR A 36 -0.40 -1.50 -24.84
C THR A 36 -1.73 -1.64 -24.15
N ASP A 37 -2.78 -2.08 -24.87
CA ASP A 37 -4.11 -2.30 -24.28
C ASP A 37 -4.04 -3.39 -23.19
N LEU A 38 -3.28 -4.45 -23.44
CA LEU A 38 -3.07 -5.49 -22.44
C LEU A 38 -2.37 -4.94 -21.20
N TYR A 39 -1.33 -4.11 -21.36
CA TYR A 39 -0.64 -3.46 -20.24
C TYR A 39 -1.59 -2.57 -19.43
N LEU A 40 -2.30 -1.69 -20.08
CA LEU A 40 -3.19 -0.72 -19.40
C LEU A 40 -4.32 -1.42 -18.64
N ASN A 41 -4.94 -2.43 -19.23
CA ASN A 41 -6.08 -3.14 -18.62
C ASN A 41 -5.67 -4.16 -17.56
N THR A 42 -4.42 -4.63 -17.55
CA THR A 42 -3.92 -5.56 -16.52
C THR A 42 -3.08 -4.84 -15.48
N ILE A 43 -2.00 -4.20 -15.86
CA ILE A 43 -1.01 -3.60 -14.95
C ILE A 43 -1.40 -2.20 -14.54
N GLY A 44 -1.87 -1.36 -15.48
CA GLY A 44 -2.31 0.01 -15.18
C GLY A 44 -3.39 0.06 -14.10
N ASN A 45 -4.35 -0.88 -14.16
CA ASN A 45 -5.38 -0.99 -13.12
C ASN A 45 -4.80 -1.33 -11.73
N LEU A 46 -3.71 -2.11 -11.66
CA LEU A 46 -3.06 -2.39 -10.37
C LEU A 46 -2.42 -1.13 -9.77
N TYR A 47 -1.80 -0.29 -10.59
CA TYR A 47 -1.27 0.99 -10.12
C TYR A 47 -2.36 1.92 -9.58
N LEU A 48 -3.53 1.94 -10.22
CA LEU A 48 -4.68 2.67 -9.70
C LEU A 48 -5.08 2.17 -8.29
N GLN A 49 -4.98 0.86 -8.05
CA GLN A 49 -5.25 0.31 -6.72
C GLN A 49 -4.14 0.66 -5.70
N ILE A 50 -2.87 0.74 -6.12
CA ILE A 50 -1.75 1.13 -5.25
C ILE A 50 -1.96 2.56 -4.73
N GLY A 51 -2.27 3.50 -5.61
CA GLY A 51 -2.59 4.87 -5.24
C GLY A 51 -3.89 4.99 -4.43
N GLY A 52 -4.83 4.09 -4.71
CA GLY A 52 -6.17 4.10 -4.15
C GLY A 52 -7.11 5.04 -4.88
N ASN A 53 -8.37 4.65 -4.94
CA ASN A 53 -9.45 5.44 -5.54
C ASN A 53 -10.53 5.83 -4.53
N GLN A 54 -10.32 5.49 -3.27
CA GLN A 54 -11.21 5.80 -2.13
C GLN A 54 -10.35 6.02 -0.89
N GLU A 55 -10.84 6.78 0.08
CA GLU A 55 -10.12 7.21 1.29
C GLU A 55 -9.46 6.08 2.09
N SER A 56 -10.14 4.94 2.24
CA SER A 56 -9.62 3.78 2.99
C SER A 56 -8.84 2.78 2.14
N GLN A 57 -8.72 3.02 0.85
CA GLN A 57 -8.02 2.14 -0.09
C GLN A 57 -6.76 2.82 -0.61
N GLY A 58 -5.78 2.01 -0.99
CA GLY A 58 -4.44 2.48 -1.32
C GLY A 58 -3.45 2.15 -0.20
N LEU A 59 -2.18 2.02 -0.54
CA LEU A 59 -1.12 1.77 0.46
C LEU A 59 -0.92 2.96 1.40
N GLN A 60 -1.38 4.14 1.01
CA GLN A 60 -1.39 5.35 1.84
C GLN A 60 -2.80 5.65 2.38
N GLY A 61 -3.67 4.66 2.48
CA GLY A 61 -5.03 4.84 2.99
C GLY A 61 -5.07 5.44 4.38
N THR A 62 -5.45 6.72 4.46
CA THR A 62 -5.43 7.54 5.69
C THR A 62 -6.79 7.62 6.40
N TYR A 63 -7.78 6.87 5.94
CA TYR A 63 -9.09 6.77 6.56
C TYR A 63 -9.32 5.36 7.08
N ARG A 64 -8.66 5.03 8.21
CA ARG A 64 -8.70 3.71 8.87
C ARG A 64 -8.18 2.60 7.95
N GLY A 65 -7.12 2.90 7.19
CA GLY A 65 -6.48 1.98 6.26
C GLY A 65 -5.05 1.63 6.66
N VAL A 66 -4.25 1.15 5.68
CA VAL A 66 -2.87 0.68 5.88
C VAL A 66 -2.00 1.73 6.57
N TYR A 67 -2.06 2.98 6.10
CA TYR A 67 -1.27 4.07 6.69
C TYR A 67 -1.60 4.27 8.18
N ASP A 68 -2.88 4.29 8.53
CA ASP A 68 -3.31 4.54 9.91
C ASP A 68 -2.90 3.41 10.85
N PHE A 69 -2.99 2.16 10.38
CA PHE A 69 -2.54 1.03 11.18
C PHE A 69 -1.04 1.09 11.43
N ASN A 70 -0.24 1.42 10.41
CA ASN A 70 1.20 1.55 10.54
C ASN A 70 1.65 2.78 11.36
N THR A 71 0.77 3.79 11.51
CA THR A 71 1.09 5.02 12.25
C THR A 71 0.59 4.99 13.70
N PHE A 72 -0.69 4.64 13.92
CA PHE A 72 -1.32 4.78 15.24
C PHE A 72 -1.22 3.54 16.14
N THR A 73 -0.52 2.51 15.69
CA THR A 73 -0.08 1.39 16.53
C THR A 73 1.38 1.52 16.97
N THR A 74 2.02 2.66 16.68
CA THR A 74 3.41 2.94 17.01
C THR A 74 3.55 3.97 18.12
N ASP A 75 4.79 4.22 18.53
CA ASP A 75 5.13 5.27 19.49
C ASP A 75 5.24 6.67 18.86
N GLU A 76 4.91 6.82 17.56
CA GLU A 76 5.09 8.08 16.84
C GLU A 76 3.91 9.03 17.03
N ALA A 77 2.69 8.54 16.88
CA ALA A 77 1.49 9.34 16.85
C ALA A 77 0.29 8.65 17.48
N MET A 78 -0.64 9.45 17.95
CA MET A 78 -1.92 9.00 18.52
C MET A 78 -3.05 9.93 18.08
N ILE A 79 -4.28 9.46 18.16
CA ILE A 79 -5.48 10.30 18.05
C ILE A 79 -6.22 10.27 19.40
N PRO A 80 -6.02 11.31 20.25
CA PRO A 80 -6.69 11.40 21.52
C PRO A 80 -8.15 11.85 21.36
N ILE A 81 -8.99 11.54 22.33
CA ILE A 81 -10.33 12.13 22.43
C ILE A 81 -10.20 13.62 22.73
N ARG A 82 -10.84 14.45 21.93
CA ARG A 82 -10.81 15.91 22.07
C ARG A 82 -12.22 16.44 22.33
N GLY A 83 -12.61 16.49 23.61
CA GLY A 83 -13.97 16.84 23.98
C GLY A 83 -14.99 15.84 23.45
N GLY A 84 -15.81 16.25 22.47
CA GLY A 84 -16.76 15.37 21.77
C GLY A 84 -16.20 14.70 20.53
N ASP A 85 -15.01 15.11 20.07
CA ASP A 85 -14.41 14.62 18.82
C ASP A 85 -13.51 13.42 19.04
N TRP A 86 -13.34 12.61 17.98
CA TRP A 86 -12.38 11.50 17.88
C TRP A 86 -12.58 10.35 18.87
N TYR A 87 -13.76 10.25 19.47
CA TYR A 87 -14.09 9.04 20.22
C TYR A 87 -14.28 7.84 19.29
N ASP A 88 -15.06 7.98 18.22
CA ASP A 88 -15.30 6.98 17.17
C ASP A 88 -15.53 5.55 17.71
N GLY A 89 -16.30 5.44 18.80
CA GLY A 89 -16.49 4.17 19.49
C GLY A 89 -15.21 3.61 20.12
N GLY A 90 -14.20 4.45 20.37
CA GLY A 90 -12.92 4.06 20.95
C GLY A 90 -11.93 3.42 19.95
N PHE A 91 -12.18 3.55 18.65
CA PHE A 91 -11.34 2.90 17.61
C PHE A 91 -9.87 3.33 17.69
N TRP A 92 -9.60 4.65 17.69
CA TRP A 92 -8.24 5.20 17.73
C TRP A 92 -7.50 4.84 19.01
N GLN A 93 -8.22 4.84 20.14
CA GLN A 93 -7.65 4.44 21.42
C GLN A 93 -7.29 2.96 21.43
N ARG A 94 -8.12 2.09 20.81
CA ARG A 94 -7.77 0.67 20.69
C ARG A 94 -6.55 0.42 19.82
N LEU A 95 -6.33 1.22 18.76
CA LEU A 95 -5.10 1.13 17.96
C LEU A 95 -3.88 1.47 18.83
N TYR A 96 -3.90 2.60 19.52
CA TYR A 96 -2.79 3.03 20.36
C TYR A 96 -2.51 2.06 21.52
N LEU A 97 -3.56 1.52 22.15
CA LEU A 97 -3.45 0.59 23.27
C LEU A 97 -3.27 -0.88 22.84
N HIS A 98 -3.23 -1.17 21.56
CA HIS A 98 -3.14 -2.53 21.01
C HIS A 98 -4.27 -3.47 21.52
N THR A 99 -5.48 -2.94 21.63
CA THR A 99 -6.66 -3.66 22.12
C THR A 99 -7.74 -3.83 21.05
N TRP A 100 -7.38 -3.72 19.78
CA TRP A 100 -8.29 -4.01 18.67
C TRP A 100 -8.74 -5.47 18.68
N THR A 101 -9.86 -5.73 18.03
CA THR A 101 -10.45 -7.06 17.92
C THR A 101 -10.83 -7.37 16.48
N PRO A 102 -11.06 -8.62 16.13
CA PRO A 102 -11.57 -8.99 14.80
C PRO A 102 -12.93 -8.36 14.44
N ALA A 103 -13.63 -7.79 15.43
CA ALA A 103 -14.91 -7.09 15.23
C ALA A 103 -14.71 -5.63 14.72
N ASP A 104 -13.49 -5.11 14.71
CA ASP A 104 -13.21 -3.78 14.19
C ASP A 104 -13.31 -3.79 12.66
N GLU A 105 -14.35 -3.18 12.12
CA GLU A 105 -14.70 -3.20 10.69
C GLU A 105 -13.55 -2.68 9.80
N ALA A 106 -12.77 -1.73 10.29
CA ALA A 106 -11.63 -1.19 9.56
C ALA A 106 -10.57 -2.25 9.22
N LEU A 107 -10.31 -3.19 10.14
CA LEU A 107 -9.41 -4.32 9.89
C LEU A 107 -9.94 -5.21 8.76
N TYR A 108 -11.23 -5.52 8.79
CA TYR A 108 -11.86 -6.33 7.74
C TYR A 108 -11.88 -5.62 6.37
N ASN A 109 -12.14 -4.32 6.34
CA ASN A 109 -12.14 -3.53 5.12
C ASN A 109 -10.73 -3.44 4.49
N THR A 110 -9.69 -3.26 5.31
CA THR A 110 -8.31 -3.29 4.84
C THR A 110 -7.91 -4.68 4.33
N TRP A 111 -8.28 -5.75 5.02
CA TRP A 111 -8.11 -7.12 4.54
C TRP A 111 -8.75 -7.32 3.16
N LYS A 112 -10.00 -6.93 2.99
CA LYS A 112 -10.70 -7.02 1.69
C LYS A 112 -9.98 -6.26 0.59
N TYR A 113 -9.53 -5.04 0.91
CA TYR A 113 -8.79 -4.22 -0.06
C TYR A 113 -7.49 -4.89 -0.50
N LEU A 114 -6.67 -5.35 0.43
CA LEU A 114 -5.40 -5.99 0.11
C LEU A 114 -5.60 -7.28 -0.71
N TYR A 115 -6.54 -8.13 -0.32
CA TYR A 115 -6.88 -9.34 -1.11
C TYR A 115 -7.54 -9.04 -2.44
N LYS A 116 -8.28 -7.94 -2.59
CA LYS A 116 -8.77 -7.48 -3.88
C LYS A 116 -7.60 -7.31 -4.88
N VAL A 117 -6.50 -6.68 -4.45
CA VAL A 117 -5.35 -6.46 -5.33
C VAL A 117 -4.58 -7.75 -5.61
N VAL A 118 -4.45 -8.64 -4.64
CA VAL A 118 -3.92 -10.00 -4.89
C VAL A 118 -4.76 -10.73 -5.94
N THR A 119 -6.09 -10.67 -5.82
CA THR A 119 -7.00 -11.30 -6.79
C THR A 119 -6.88 -10.66 -8.17
N LEU A 120 -6.81 -9.34 -8.26
CA LEU A 120 -6.59 -8.62 -9.51
C LEU A 120 -5.24 -8.99 -10.13
N SER A 121 -4.18 -9.11 -9.33
CA SER A 121 -2.86 -9.55 -9.81
C SER A 121 -2.91 -10.96 -10.41
N ASN A 122 -3.60 -11.89 -9.75
CA ASN A 122 -3.77 -13.24 -10.29
C ASN A 122 -4.57 -13.23 -11.61
N ARG A 123 -5.62 -12.41 -11.72
CA ARG A 123 -6.37 -12.23 -12.97
C ARG A 123 -5.52 -11.59 -14.06
N SER A 124 -4.68 -10.62 -13.73
CA SER A 124 -3.75 -9.99 -14.66
C SER A 124 -2.76 -11.00 -15.22
N LEU A 125 -2.19 -11.87 -14.37
CA LEU A 125 -1.30 -12.96 -14.82
C LEU A 125 -2.03 -13.92 -15.76
N ALA A 126 -3.25 -14.35 -15.44
CA ALA A 126 -4.06 -15.18 -16.30
C ALA A 126 -4.40 -14.49 -17.64
N GLY A 127 -4.65 -13.19 -17.62
CA GLY A 127 -4.86 -12.37 -18.83
C GLY A 127 -3.61 -12.28 -19.71
N ILE A 128 -2.45 -12.02 -19.12
CA ILE A 128 -1.15 -11.99 -19.82
C ILE A 128 -0.89 -13.36 -20.49
N GLU A 129 -1.14 -14.45 -19.79
CA GLU A 129 -1.02 -15.80 -20.35
C GLU A 129 -2.00 -16.04 -21.50
N LYS A 130 -3.29 -15.75 -21.29
CA LYS A 130 -4.35 -15.95 -22.30
C LYS A 130 -4.07 -15.20 -23.60
N TYR A 131 -3.48 -14.01 -23.51
CA TYR A 131 -3.19 -13.15 -24.65
C TYR A 131 -1.69 -13.09 -25.00
N ALA A 132 -0.89 -14.04 -24.55
CA ALA A 132 0.56 -14.08 -24.74
C ALA A 132 1.00 -13.96 -26.22
N ALA A 133 0.17 -14.44 -27.17
CA ALA A 133 0.45 -14.30 -28.61
C ALA A 133 0.49 -12.84 -29.12
N ARG A 134 0.06 -11.87 -28.31
CA ARG A 134 0.09 -10.42 -28.62
C ARG A 134 1.33 -9.72 -28.06
N LEU A 135 2.17 -10.46 -27.35
CA LEU A 135 3.38 -9.97 -26.69
C LEU A 135 4.61 -10.61 -27.31
N SER A 136 5.72 -9.87 -27.31
CA SER A 136 7.02 -10.53 -27.48
C SER A 136 7.32 -11.39 -26.23
N PRO A 137 8.22 -12.39 -26.33
CA PRO A 137 8.64 -13.14 -25.15
C PRO A 137 9.20 -12.26 -24.03
N GLU A 138 9.91 -11.20 -24.37
CA GLU A 138 10.46 -10.22 -23.43
C GLU A 138 9.36 -9.42 -22.74
N GLN A 139 8.41 -8.86 -23.51
CA GLN A 139 7.27 -8.11 -22.97
C GLN A 139 6.45 -8.96 -22.00
N ARG A 140 6.20 -10.23 -22.36
CA ARG A 140 5.47 -11.14 -21.49
C ARG A 140 6.18 -11.31 -20.14
N GLN A 141 7.50 -11.59 -20.16
CA GLN A 141 8.28 -11.79 -18.94
C GLN A 141 8.36 -10.51 -18.08
N ASP A 142 8.49 -9.36 -18.72
CA ASP A 142 8.55 -8.06 -18.03
C ASP A 142 7.20 -7.71 -17.38
N TYR A 143 6.07 -7.96 -18.08
CA TYR A 143 4.73 -7.74 -17.56
C TYR A 143 4.42 -8.69 -16.40
N GLU A 144 4.76 -9.98 -16.55
CA GLU A 144 4.62 -10.97 -15.48
C GLU A 144 5.45 -10.56 -14.24
N ALA A 145 6.69 -10.10 -14.43
CA ALA A 145 7.55 -9.66 -13.35
C ALA A 145 6.96 -8.47 -12.57
N GLU A 146 6.42 -7.49 -13.29
CA GLU A 146 5.80 -6.31 -12.67
C GLU A 146 4.57 -6.68 -11.85
N VAL A 147 3.66 -7.49 -12.41
CA VAL A 147 2.46 -7.97 -11.70
C VAL A 147 2.81 -8.83 -10.48
N ARG A 148 3.78 -9.75 -10.61
CA ARG A 148 4.22 -10.61 -9.52
C ARG A 148 4.85 -9.79 -8.38
N THR A 149 5.58 -8.72 -8.71
CA THR A 149 6.13 -7.81 -7.70
C THR A 149 5.02 -7.05 -6.97
N ILE A 150 4.00 -6.56 -7.68
CA ILE A 150 2.83 -5.93 -7.06
C ILE A 150 2.11 -6.92 -6.13
N ARG A 151 1.89 -8.16 -6.58
CA ARG A 151 1.29 -9.20 -5.75
C ARG A 151 2.13 -9.48 -4.49
N ALA A 152 3.45 -9.57 -4.63
CA ALA A 152 4.37 -9.76 -3.51
C ALA A 152 4.33 -8.59 -2.52
N LEU A 153 4.25 -7.34 -3.01
CA LEU A 153 4.07 -6.15 -2.18
C LEU A 153 2.77 -6.23 -1.34
N TYR A 154 1.67 -6.65 -1.95
CA TYR A 154 0.40 -6.77 -1.24
C TYR A 154 0.37 -7.96 -0.27
N TYR A 155 1.07 -9.05 -0.57
CA TYR A 155 1.30 -10.11 0.40
C TYR A 155 2.22 -9.67 1.54
N TYR A 156 3.19 -8.79 1.29
CA TYR A 156 4.01 -8.19 2.32
C TYR A 156 3.14 -7.37 3.31
N GLU A 157 2.28 -6.49 2.82
CA GLU A 157 1.37 -5.71 3.66
C GLU A 157 0.39 -6.60 4.45
N LEU A 158 -0.16 -7.62 3.80
CA LEU A 158 -1.02 -8.61 4.45
C LEU A 158 -0.27 -9.36 5.56
N MET A 159 0.94 -9.85 5.29
CA MET A 159 1.76 -10.59 6.24
C MET A 159 2.16 -9.72 7.44
N ASP A 160 2.54 -8.48 7.18
CA ASP A 160 2.96 -7.53 8.22
C ASP A 160 1.80 -7.20 9.17
N LEU A 161 0.61 -6.91 8.61
CA LEU A 161 -0.57 -6.51 9.38
C LEU A 161 -1.31 -7.69 10.04
N TYR A 162 -1.34 -8.89 9.41
CA TYR A 162 -2.24 -9.98 9.85
C TYR A 162 -1.51 -11.29 10.20
N GLY A 163 -0.25 -11.43 9.86
CA GLY A 163 0.56 -12.63 10.16
C GLY A 163 0.20 -13.81 9.26
N ARG A 164 -0.61 -14.76 9.76
CA ARG A 164 -1.03 -15.96 9.01
C ARG A 164 -2.05 -15.63 7.95
N LEU A 165 -1.84 -16.12 6.73
CA LEU A 165 -2.61 -15.73 5.56
C LEU A 165 -3.03 -16.92 4.67
N PRO A 166 -4.18 -16.85 3.99
CA PRO A 166 -4.41 -17.61 2.77
C PRO A 166 -3.44 -17.19 1.67
N LEU A 167 -2.69 -18.14 1.11
CA LEU A 167 -1.79 -17.91 -0.02
C LEU A 167 -2.46 -18.41 -1.31
N VAL A 168 -2.93 -17.47 -2.13
CA VAL A 168 -3.66 -17.72 -3.37
C VAL A 168 -2.89 -17.09 -4.53
N THR A 169 -2.37 -17.94 -5.44
CA THR A 169 -1.51 -17.52 -6.54
C THR A 169 -2.12 -17.76 -7.92
N SER A 170 -3.35 -18.27 -7.98
CA SER A 170 -4.11 -18.51 -9.20
C SER A 170 -5.44 -17.76 -9.20
N ALA A 171 -5.92 -17.40 -10.39
CA ALA A 171 -7.25 -16.84 -10.58
C ALA A 171 -8.38 -17.88 -10.40
N ASP A 172 -8.08 -19.15 -10.68
CA ASP A 172 -9.05 -20.26 -10.73
C ASP A 172 -8.91 -21.19 -9.51
N VAL A 173 -8.86 -20.62 -8.31
CA VAL A 173 -8.77 -21.39 -7.08
C VAL A 173 -10.17 -21.66 -6.50
N SER A 174 -10.44 -22.91 -6.18
CA SER A 174 -11.65 -23.28 -5.44
C SER A 174 -11.55 -22.81 -3.98
N MET A 175 -12.63 -22.26 -3.43
CA MET A 175 -12.69 -21.87 -2.01
C MET A 175 -12.39 -23.04 -1.04
N ARG A 176 -12.59 -24.29 -1.46
CA ARG A 176 -12.26 -25.47 -0.68
C ARG A 176 -10.77 -25.76 -0.60
N GLU A 177 -10.00 -25.23 -1.55
CA GLU A 177 -8.54 -25.42 -1.65
C GLU A 177 -7.76 -24.29 -0.93
N VAL A 178 -8.44 -23.20 -0.58
CA VAL A 178 -7.83 -22.09 0.13
C VAL A 178 -7.44 -22.53 1.53
N LYS A 179 -6.14 -22.40 1.86
CA LYS A 179 -5.56 -22.74 3.15
C LYS A 179 -4.88 -21.53 3.73
N GLN A 180 -4.91 -21.44 5.06
CA GLN A 180 -4.08 -20.50 5.80
C GLN A 180 -2.68 -21.09 5.96
N TYR A 181 -1.68 -20.25 5.72
CA TYR A 181 -0.26 -20.57 5.85
C TYR A 181 0.33 -19.80 7.03
N GLU A 182 1.40 -20.34 7.61
CA GLU A 182 2.14 -19.66 8.66
C GLU A 182 2.86 -18.43 8.09
N ARG A 183 3.14 -17.46 8.94
CA ARG A 183 3.80 -16.22 8.53
C ARG A 183 5.16 -16.49 7.87
N SER A 184 5.92 -17.44 8.39
CA SER A 184 7.21 -17.85 7.83
C SER A 184 7.10 -18.44 6.41
N GLU A 185 6.00 -19.12 6.10
CA GLU A 185 5.75 -19.67 4.76
C GLU A 185 5.41 -18.56 3.77
N VAL A 186 4.57 -17.60 4.19
CA VAL A 186 4.24 -16.41 3.38
C VAL A 186 5.50 -15.56 3.15
N PHE A 187 6.31 -15.35 4.19
CA PHE A 187 7.59 -14.65 4.08
C PHE A 187 8.50 -15.27 3.03
N ARG A 188 8.70 -16.60 3.06
CA ARG A 188 9.51 -17.30 2.05
C ARG A 188 8.95 -17.13 0.65
N PHE A 189 7.64 -17.29 0.49
CA PHE A 189 6.98 -17.05 -0.79
C PHE A 189 7.25 -15.65 -1.34
N ILE A 190 7.14 -14.60 -0.51
CA ILE A 190 7.39 -13.21 -0.94
C ILE A 190 8.86 -13.03 -1.36
N VAL A 191 9.80 -13.56 -0.59
CA VAL A 191 11.24 -13.49 -0.90
C VAL A 191 11.53 -14.18 -2.24
N ASP A 192 11.04 -15.41 -2.43
CA ASP A 192 11.26 -16.19 -3.64
C ASP A 192 10.65 -15.50 -4.87
N GLU A 193 9.43 -14.96 -4.75
CA GLU A 193 8.80 -14.17 -5.81
C GLU A 193 9.67 -12.98 -6.21
N LEU A 194 10.05 -12.13 -5.25
CA LEU A 194 10.84 -10.93 -5.52
C LEU A 194 12.21 -11.24 -6.11
N GLN A 195 12.91 -12.23 -5.58
CA GLN A 195 14.23 -12.63 -6.09
C GLN A 195 14.14 -13.17 -7.52
N SER A 196 13.09 -13.95 -7.84
CA SER A 196 12.91 -14.54 -9.16
C SER A 196 12.60 -13.50 -10.24
N VAL A 197 11.87 -12.43 -9.90
CA VAL A 197 11.41 -11.43 -10.87
C VAL A 197 12.29 -10.19 -10.96
N ALA A 198 13.03 -9.85 -9.91
CA ALA A 198 13.86 -8.64 -9.87
C ALA A 198 14.79 -8.45 -11.08
N PRO A 199 15.42 -9.48 -11.65
CA PRO A 199 16.27 -9.31 -12.84
C PRO A 199 15.52 -8.84 -14.09
N ARG A 200 14.19 -9.03 -14.14
CA ARG A 200 13.33 -8.63 -15.26
C ARG A 200 12.74 -7.24 -15.11
N LEU A 201 12.72 -6.70 -13.92
CA LEU A 201 12.18 -5.35 -13.67
C LEU A 201 13.06 -4.27 -14.29
N PRO A 202 12.46 -3.12 -14.70
CA PRO A 202 13.19 -1.99 -15.24
C PRO A 202 14.36 -1.57 -14.32
N ASN A 203 15.53 -1.41 -14.93
CA ASN A 203 16.78 -1.10 -14.21
C ASN A 203 16.97 0.40 -14.04
N VAL A 204 15.92 1.09 -13.57
CA VAL A 204 15.86 2.54 -13.38
C VAL A 204 15.22 2.88 -12.03
N ARG A 205 15.42 4.11 -11.57
CA ARG A 205 14.77 4.61 -10.36
C ARG A 205 13.29 4.89 -10.61
N SER A 206 12.41 4.46 -9.69
CA SER A 206 10.97 4.71 -9.77
C SER A 206 10.59 6.17 -9.49
N ASN A 207 11.38 6.90 -8.75
CA ASN A 207 11.15 8.31 -8.43
C ASN A 207 11.76 9.31 -9.44
N ALA A 208 12.47 8.84 -10.45
CA ALA A 208 13.01 9.69 -11.49
C ALA A 208 12.02 9.82 -12.66
N LEU A 209 11.83 11.05 -13.17
CA LEU A 209 10.96 11.29 -14.32
C LEU A 209 11.40 10.43 -15.51
N GLY A 210 10.43 9.87 -16.23
CA GLY A 210 10.64 8.99 -17.37
C GLY A 210 9.72 7.77 -17.32
N GLU A 211 10.03 6.75 -18.12
CA GLU A 211 9.18 5.54 -18.24
C GLU A 211 9.03 4.73 -16.97
N GLY A 212 9.98 4.84 -16.03
CA GLY A 212 9.95 4.17 -14.73
C GLY A 212 9.22 4.94 -13.63
N TYR A 213 8.84 6.21 -13.88
CA TYR A 213 8.26 7.06 -12.85
C TYR A 213 6.94 6.51 -12.30
N GLY A 214 6.92 6.30 -10.99
CA GLY A 214 5.77 5.72 -10.28
C GLY A 214 5.54 4.23 -10.53
N ARG A 215 6.42 3.55 -11.27
CA ARG A 215 6.30 2.12 -11.57
C ARG A 215 7.15 1.27 -10.63
N ILE A 216 6.78 0.01 -10.57
CA ILE A 216 7.61 -1.02 -9.94
C ILE A 216 8.86 -1.23 -10.78
N THR A 217 10.01 -0.99 -10.16
CA THR A 217 11.33 -1.13 -10.76
C THR A 217 12.21 -2.04 -9.92
N ARG A 218 13.37 -2.43 -10.44
CA ARG A 218 14.30 -3.30 -9.70
C ARG A 218 14.71 -2.74 -8.33
N PRO A 219 15.02 -1.44 -8.18
CA PRO A 219 15.25 -0.86 -6.85
C PRO A 219 14.10 -1.04 -5.88
N VAL A 220 12.84 -0.98 -6.35
CA VAL A 220 11.67 -1.22 -5.47
C VAL A 220 11.67 -2.65 -4.94
N ALA A 221 11.94 -3.65 -5.79
CA ALA A 221 12.06 -5.04 -5.34
C ALA A 221 13.24 -5.22 -4.36
N TYR A 222 14.38 -4.59 -4.61
CA TYR A 222 15.53 -4.64 -3.69
C TYR A 222 15.24 -4.00 -2.35
N PHE A 223 14.51 -2.90 -2.32
CA PHE A 223 14.09 -2.27 -1.06
C PHE A 223 13.14 -3.17 -0.26
N LEU A 224 12.18 -3.81 -0.92
CA LEU A 224 11.29 -4.77 -0.26
C LEU A 224 12.08 -5.96 0.31
N LEU A 225 13.06 -6.48 -0.43
CA LEU A 225 13.95 -7.55 0.03
C LEU A 225 14.81 -7.10 1.21
N ALA A 226 15.31 -5.87 1.20
CA ALA A 226 16.04 -5.29 2.34
C ALA A 226 15.14 -5.21 3.60
N ARG A 227 13.90 -4.73 3.45
CA ARG A 227 12.93 -4.68 4.57
C ARG A 227 12.56 -6.06 5.09
N LEU A 228 12.33 -7.02 4.20
CA LEU A 228 12.06 -8.40 4.57
C LEU A 228 13.24 -9.02 5.34
N ALA A 229 14.46 -8.79 4.88
CA ALA A 229 15.66 -9.27 5.55
C ALA A 229 15.86 -8.62 6.92
N LEU A 230 15.64 -7.30 7.03
CA LEU A 230 15.75 -6.56 8.29
C LEU A 230 14.78 -7.09 9.36
N ASN A 231 13.57 -7.45 8.96
CA ASN A 231 12.51 -7.92 9.86
C ASN A 231 12.36 -9.47 9.86
N ALA A 232 13.31 -10.20 9.30
CA ALA A 232 13.22 -11.65 9.14
C ALA A 232 13.00 -12.39 10.46
N GLU A 233 13.57 -11.91 11.59
CA GLU A 233 13.35 -12.47 12.92
C GLU A 233 11.85 -12.49 13.29
N VAL A 234 11.14 -11.41 12.99
CA VAL A 234 9.69 -11.30 13.24
C VAL A 234 8.89 -12.19 12.29
N TYR A 235 9.24 -12.19 11.00
CA TYR A 235 8.45 -12.89 9.99
C TYR A 235 8.66 -14.41 10.00
N THR A 236 9.77 -14.89 10.57
CA THR A 236 10.03 -16.33 10.72
C THR A 236 9.62 -16.89 12.08
N ASP A 237 9.16 -16.06 13.00
CA ASP A 237 8.65 -16.47 14.30
C ASP A 237 7.15 -16.82 14.20
N ASP A 238 6.84 -18.11 14.06
CA ASP A 238 5.47 -18.60 13.96
C ASP A 238 4.80 -18.79 15.33
N ASN A 239 5.58 -18.71 16.43
CA ASN A 239 5.07 -18.87 17.79
C ASN A 239 5.74 -17.93 18.82
N TRP A 240 5.42 -16.66 18.73
CA TRP A 240 5.95 -15.62 19.62
C TRP A 240 5.66 -15.85 21.14
N THR A 241 4.83 -16.84 21.49
CA THR A 241 4.44 -17.11 22.89
C THR A 241 5.38 -18.09 23.60
N ASP A 242 6.26 -18.81 22.89
CA ASP A 242 7.12 -19.85 23.45
C ASP A 242 8.44 -19.34 24.03
N GLY A 243 8.72 -18.04 23.89
CA GLY A 243 9.96 -17.43 24.38
C GLY A 243 11.19 -17.68 23.50
N ASN A 244 11.10 -18.51 22.46
CA ASN A 244 12.16 -18.67 21.47
C ASN A 244 12.04 -17.56 20.44
N ARG A 245 13.16 -16.93 20.10
CA ARG A 245 13.19 -15.91 19.07
C ARG A 245 14.17 -16.30 18.00
N PRO A 246 13.75 -16.38 16.72
CA PRO A 246 14.66 -16.56 15.62
C PRO A 246 15.72 -15.46 15.63
N SER A 247 16.95 -15.81 15.27
CA SER A 247 18.01 -14.83 15.13
C SER A 247 18.33 -14.59 13.65
N GLY A 248 18.48 -13.33 13.26
CA GLY A 248 18.89 -12.96 11.92
C GLY A 248 20.22 -13.56 11.47
N ARG A 249 21.05 -14.02 12.41
CA ARG A 249 22.29 -14.77 12.12
C ARG A 249 22.01 -16.13 11.48
N ASP A 250 20.88 -16.74 11.85
CA ASP A 250 20.54 -18.13 11.49
C ASP A 250 19.47 -18.20 10.38
N ILE A 251 18.98 -17.03 9.91
CA ILE A 251 18.07 -16.90 8.79
C ILE A 251 18.87 -16.51 7.56
N PHE A 252 18.84 -17.34 6.52
CA PHE A 252 19.71 -17.18 5.36
C PHE A 252 18.92 -16.94 4.08
N PHE A 253 19.54 -16.16 3.20
CA PHE A 253 19.07 -15.82 1.85
C PHE A 253 20.17 -16.14 0.85
N GLU A 254 19.77 -16.47 -0.37
CA GLU A 254 20.68 -16.55 -1.51
C GLU A 254 20.69 -15.21 -2.24
N VAL A 255 21.81 -14.53 -2.29
CA VAL A 255 21.97 -13.20 -2.93
C VAL A 255 23.20 -13.23 -3.82
N GLY A 256 23.00 -13.10 -5.14
CA GLY A 256 24.12 -13.08 -6.11
C GLY A 256 24.98 -14.34 -6.08
N GLY A 257 24.41 -15.49 -5.73
CA GLY A 257 25.13 -16.77 -5.60
C GLY A 257 25.88 -16.95 -4.25
N HIS A 258 25.64 -16.05 -3.30
CA HIS A 258 26.20 -16.13 -1.95
C HIS A 258 25.10 -16.36 -0.91
N LYS A 259 25.37 -17.25 0.04
CA LYS A 259 24.50 -17.47 1.19
C LYS A 259 24.83 -16.43 2.27
N LEU A 260 23.93 -15.46 2.46
CA LEU A 260 24.06 -14.37 3.42
C LEU A 260 23.02 -14.53 4.54
N ASN A 261 23.37 -14.16 5.77
CA ASN A 261 22.37 -14.08 6.82
C ASN A 261 21.47 -12.84 6.63
N ALA A 262 20.40 -12.74 7.43
CA ALA A 262 19.38 -11.69 7.25
C ALA A 262 19.99 -10.28 7.26
N TRP A 263 20.89 -9.98 8.20
CA TRP A 263 21.49 -8.64 8.30
C TRP A 263 22.46 -8.34 7.16
N GLN A 264 23.28 -9.33 6.77
CA GLN A 264 24.16 -9.22 5.60
C GLN A 264 23.34 -9.04 4.30
N THR A 265 22.20 -9.72 4.22
CA THR A 265 21.27 -9.59 3.09
C THR A 265 20.68 -8.20 3.01
N CYS A 266 20.23 -7.64 4.14
CA CYS A 266 19.74 -6.26 4.20
C CYS A 266 20.82 -5.28 3.71
N ILE A 267 22.05 -5.39 4.21
CA ILE A 267 23.18 -4.54 3.79
C ILE A 267 23.44 -4.68 2.29
N ALA A 268 23.50 -5.90 1.76
CA ALA A 268 23.76 -6.15 0.34
C ALA A 268 22.73 -5.50 -0.59
N TYR A 269 21.44 -5.52 -0.21
CA TYR A 269 20.39 -4.83 -0.97
C TYR A 269 20.44 -3.31 -0.80
N CYS A 270 20.81 -2.79 0.38
CA CYS A 270 21.05 -1.36 0.58
C CYS A 270 22.23 -0.86 -0.28
N ASP A 271 23.33 -1.62 -0.34
CA ASP A 271 24.47 -1.32 -1.21
C ASP A 271 24.06 -1.31 -2.69
N SER A 272 23.19 -2.26 -3.08
CA SER A 272 22.63 -2.30 -4.43
C SER A 272 21.78 -1.05 -4.72
N LEU A 273 21.00 -0.54 -3.77
CA LEU A 273 20.24 0.70 -3.90
C LEU A 273 21.17 1.91 -4.06
N SER A 274 22.24 1.97 -3.29
CA SER A 274 23.26 3.02 -3.43
C SER A 274 23.89 3.02 -4.82
N ALA A 275 24.10 1.84 -5.43
CA ALA A 275 24.59 1.72 -6.82
C ALA A 275 23.59 2.28 -7.86
N PHE A 276 22.29 2.36 -7.55
CA PHE A 276 21.30 3.07 -8.37
C PHE A 276 21.30 4.59 -8.18
N GLY A 277 22.14 5.11 -7.28
CA GLY A 277 22.24 6.53 -6.98
C GLY A 277 21.24 7.01 -5.92
N TYR A 278 20.63 6.10 -5.17
CA TYR A 278 19.90 6.49 -3.96
C TYR A 278 20.88 6.87 -2.86
N THR A 279 20.62 7.99 -2.20
CA THR A 279 21.43 8.51 -1.10
C THR A 279 20.57 9.44 -0.26
N LEU A 280 21.04 9.78 0.94
CA LEU A 280 20.34 10.76 1.77
C LEU A 280 20.34 12.14 1.10
N SER A 281 19.19 12.81 1.11
CA SER A 281 19.06 14.19 0.67
C SER A 281 19.79 15.13 1.64
N ALA A 282 20.37 16.20 1.11
CA ALA A 282 21.03 17.22 1.94
C ALA A 282 20.04 17.94 2.86
N ASP A 283 18.80 18.12 2.41
CA ASP A 283 17.69 18.62 3.18
C ASP A 283 16.60 17.56 3.28
N PHE A 284 16.28 17.16 4.50
CA PHE A 284 15.22 16.18 4.79
C PHE A 284 13.86 16.57 4.17
N ARG A 285 13.56 17.86 4.08
CA ARG A 285 12.31 18.39 3.52
C ARG A 285 12.11 18.07 2.05
N ASP A 286 13.19 17.87 1.28
CA ASP A 286 13.12 17.57 -0.15
C ASP A 286 12.33 16.29 -0.43
N ASN A 287 12.30 15.36 0.54
CA ASN A 287 11.56 14.12 0.42
C ASN A 287 10.03 14.29 0.48
N PHE A 288 9.57 15.40 1.06
CA PHE A 288 8.15 15.67 1.36
C PHE A 288 7.62 16.94 0.66
N ALA A 289 8.45 17.61 -0.13
CA ALA A 289 8.04 18.78 -0.90
C ALA A 289 6.96 18.41 -1.94
N VAL A 290 6.17 19.39 -2.38
CA VAL A 290 5.18 19.18 -3.46
C VAL A 290 5.86 18.68 -4.74
N HIS A 291 7.07 19.19 -5.02
CA HIS A 291 7.94 18.75 -6.11
C HIS A 291 9.08 17.91 -5.55
N ASN A 292 8.76 16.67 -5.15
CA ASN A 292 9.71 15.72 -4.57
C ASN A 292 10.23 14.66 -5.57
N GLU A 293 9.95 14.81 -6.83
CA GLU A 293 10.43 13.94 -7.90
C GLU A 293 11.96 13.91 -8.03
N ASN A 294 12.63 14.90 -7.46
CA ASN A 294 14.10 14.98 -7.43
C ASN A 294 14.72 14.41 -6.14
N SER A 295 13.91 13.94 -5.18
CA SER A 295 14.43 13.30 -3.98
C SER A 295 15.33 12.12 -4.33
N LEU A 296 16.46 12.04 -3.65
CA LEU A 296 17.39 10.91 -3.79
C LEU A 296 17.10 9.76 -2.83
N GLU A 297 16.14 9.95 -1.91
CA GLU A 297 15.75 8.94 -0.92
C GLU A 297 14.49 8.18 -1.31
N ASN A 298 13.54 8.82 -2.01
CA ASN A 298 12.27 8.20 -2.38
C ASN A 298 12.47 7.07 -3.39
N ILE A 299 12.09 5.84 -3.04
CA ILE A 299 12.30 4.64 -3.85
C ILE A 299 11.09 4.28 -4.67
N LEU A 300 9.91 4.17 -4.06
CA LEU A 300 8.63 3.99 -4.74
C LEU A 300 7.80 5.25 -4.53
N THR A 301 7.42 5.88 -5.63
CA THR A 301 6.57 7.07 -5.63
C THR A 301 5.19 6.71 -6.15
N ILE A 302 4.16 7.18 -5.48
CA ILE A 302 2.79 7.14 -5.99
C ILE A 302 2.50 8.54 -6.55
N PRO A 303 2.52 8.74 -7.87
CA PRO A 303 2.25 10.04 -8.45
C PRO A 303 0.83 10.49 -8.10
N LEU A 304 0.72 11.66 -7.50
CA LEU A 304 -0.56 12.29 -7.17
C LEU A 304 -0.77 13.49 -8.09
N ASP A 305 -1.94 13.57 -8.70
CA ASP A 305 -2.29 14.63 -9.62
C ASP A 305 -3.69 15.16 -9.29
N LYS A 306 -3.84 16.48 -9.27
CA LYS A 306 -5.10 17.15 -8.92
C LYS A 306 -6.26 16.78 -9.85
N GLN A 307 -5.97 16.43 -11.10
CA GLN A 307 -7.00 16.17 -12.12
C GLN A 307 -7.34 14.68 -12.21
N THR A 308 -6.32 13.82 -12.14
CA THR A 308 -6.45 12.38 -12.41
C THR A 308 -6.57 11.55 -11.15
N LEU A 309 -5.99 12.00 -10.04
CA LEU A 309 -5.97 11.27 -8.77
C LEU A 309 -6.30 12.19 -7.59
N PRO A 310 -7.52 12.80 -7.55
CA PRO A 310 -7.83 13.88 -6.61
C PRO A 310 -8.15 13.41 -5.18
N TYR A 311 -8.36 12.11 -4.95
CA TYR A 311 -8.94 11.63 -3.69
C TYR A 311 -8.00 10.87 -2.78
N GLN A 312 -6.71 10.77 -3.11
CA GLN A 312 -5.77 10.04 -2.27
C GLN A 312 -5.27 10.90 -1.11
N ASN A 313 -5.15 10.29 0.07
CA ASN A 313 -4.52 10.84 1.27
C ASN A 313 -5.18 12.10 1.87
N GLN A 314 -6.48 12.21 1.76
CA GLN A 314 -7.19 13.40 2.18
C GLN A 314 -7.13 13.68 3.69
N ASN A 315 -6.93 12.66 4.53
CA ASN A 315 -7.02 12.80 5.98
C ASN A 315 -5.69 13.16 6.67
N LEU A 316 -4.63 13.48 5.95
CA LEU A 316 -3.38 13.97 6.57
C LEU A 316 -3.57 15.34 7.25
N PHE A 317 -4.51 16.16 6.79
CA PHE A 317 -4.87 17.45 7.40
C PHE A 317 -5.57 17.33 8.76
N ARG A 318 -5.93 16.11 9.20
CA ARG A 318 -6.48 15.86 10.54
C ARG A 318 -5.50 16.18 11.68
N SER A 319 -4.21 16.37 11.41
CA SER A 319 -3.24 16.85 12.38
C SER A 319 -3.38 18.33 12.71
N TYR A 320 -4.08 19.09 11.89
CA TYR A 320 -4.27 20.52 12.10
C TYR A 320 -5.54 20.81 12.92
N HIS A 321 -5.40 21.64 13.96
CA HIS A 321 -6.57 22.21 14.62
C HIS A 321 -7.40 23.05 13.64
N TYR A 322 -8.72 23.11 13.80
CA TYR A 322 -9.64 23.84 12.92
C TYR A 322 -9.22 25.28 12.63
N ARG A 323 -8.81 26.02 13.67
CA ARG A 323 -8.37 27.41 13.54
C ARG A 323 -7.01 27.56 12.86
N HIS A 324 -6.10 26.61 13.10
CA HIS A 324 -4.81 26.59 12.43
C HIS A 324 -5.00 26.36 10.92
N ALA A 325 -5.73 25.34 10.55
CA ALA A 325 -6.04 25.06 9.14
C ALA A 325 -6.74 26.24 8.46
N GLY A 326 -7.74 26.85 9.13
CA GLY A 326 -8.44 28.02 8.61
C GLY A 326 -7.53 29.22 8.36
N ALA A 327 -6.51 29.44 9.20
CA ALA A 327 -5.50 30.49 9.01
C ALA A 327 -4.57 30.21 7.81
N TYR A 328 -4.54 28.96 7.32
CA TYR A 328 -3.80 28.53 6.12
C TYR A 328 -4.71 28.33 4.90
N GLY A 329 -6.02 28.55 5.03
CA GLY A 329 -6.98 28.50 3.92
C GLY A 329 -7.49 27.11 3.58
N PHE A 330 -7.42 26.13 4.49
CA PHE A 330 -8.00 24.80 4.32
C PHE A 330 -8.76 24.35 5.58
N SER A 331 -9.35 23.16 5.54
CA SER A 331 -10.06 22.58 6.67
C SER A 331 -9.16 21.61 7.43
N GLY A 332 -9.10 21.75 8.77
CA GLY A 332 -8.45 20.79 9.66
C GLY A 332 -9.46 20.01 10.49
N GLU A 333 -9.03 18.99 11.19
CA GLU A 333 -9.88 18.11 11.97
C GLU A 333 -9.45 17.92 13.43
N ASN A 334 -8.35 18.54 13.85
CA ASN A 334 -7.85 18.48 15.22
C ASN A 334 -7.70 17.05 15.80
N GLY A 335 -7.18 16.12 14.99
CA GLY A 335 -7.12 14.71 15.36
C GLY A 335 -5.77 14.29 15.91
N SER A 336 -4.82 13.99 15.01
CA SER A 336 -3.54 13.36 15.36
C SER A 336 -2.60 14.30 16.12
N SER A 337 -1.87 13.70 17.06
CA SER A 337 -0.82 14.35 17.84
C SER A 337 0.39 13.42 17.96
N ALA A 338 1.57 13.99 18.20
CA ALA A 338 2.73 13.23 18.64
C ALA A 338 2.45 12.51 19.97
N THR A 339 3.15 11.42 20.19
CA THR A 339 3.25 10.81 21.53
C THR A 339 4.36 11.47 22.34
N ILE A 340 4.32 11.30 23.66
CA ILE A 340 5.41 11.76 24.54
C ILE A 340 6.73 11.06 24.19
N ASP A 341 6.69 9.81 23.79
CA ASP A 341 7.89 9.04 23.44
C ASP A 341 8.50 9.52 22.13
N ALA A 342 7.69 9.92 21.15
CA ALA A 342 8.18 10.62 19.97
C ALA A 342 8.93 11.92 20.33
N LEU A 343 8.35 12.76 21.20
CA LEU A 343 9.00 13.99 21.66
C LEU A 343 10.35 13.71 22.33
N LYS A 344 10.40 12.70 23.21
CA LYS A 344 11.66 12.30 23.87
C LYS A 344 12.69 11.79 22.87
N THR A 345 12.28 10.99 21.90
CA THR A 345 13.16 10.42 20.86
C THR A 345 13.79 11.52 20.01
N PHE A 346 13.04 12.58 19.70
CA PHE A 346 13.57 13.75 19.00
C PHE A 346 14.39 14.68 19.91
N GLY A 347 14.41 14.44 21.21
CA GLY A 347 15.09 15.31 22.17
C GLY A 347 14.44 16.70 22.29
N TYR A 348 13.11 16.80 22.15
CA TYR A 348 12.35 18.05 22.19
C TYR A 348 12.70 18.84 23.47
N GLU A 349 12.91 20.16 23.33
CA GLU A 349 13.32 21.10 24.40
C GLU A 349 14.67 20.76 25.08
N THR A 350 15.53 19.96 24.41
CA THR A 350 16.90 19.72 24.87
C THR A 350 17.95 20.34 23.95
N THR A 351 19.20 20.40 24.39
CA THR A 351 20.33 20.84 23.55
C THR A 351 20.68 19.86 22.42
N GLU A 352 20.18 18.65 22.49
CA GLU A 352 20.40 17.54 21.53
C GLU A 352 19.19 17.32 20.61
N GLN A 353 18.28 18.30 20.50
CA GLN A 353 17.10 18.14 19.66
C GLN A 353 17.47 17.87 18.21
N ASP A 354 16.89 16.80 17.64
CA ASP A 354 17.02 16.48 16.22
C ASP A 354 16.34 17.60 15.38
N LYS A 355 17.07 18.15 14.44
CA LYS A 355 16.58 19.25 13.57
C LYS A 355 15.36 18.86 12.74
N ARG A 356 15.15 17.55 12.48
CA ARG A 356 13.96 17.06 11.77
C ARG A 356 12.68 17.27 12.56
N PHE A 357 12.76 17.49 13.87
CA PHE A 357 11.60 17.79 14.73
C PHE A 357 10.79 18.95 14.17
N ASP A 358 11.44 20.05 13.83
CA ASP A 358 10.79 21.28 13.37
C ASP A 358 10.07 21.12 12.02
N TYR A 359 10.33 20.04 11.30
CA TYR A 359 9.65 19.69 10.04
C TYR A 359 8.62 18.58 10.18
N THR A 360 8.74 17.79 11.24
CA THR A 360 7.84 16.66 11.51
C THR A 360 6.67 17.06 12.41
N TYR A 361 6.93 17.93 13.37
CA TYR A 361 5.93 18.36 14.35
C TYR A 361 5.83 19.89 14.40
N TYR A 362 4.65 20.38 14.71
CA TYR A 362 4.41 21.76 15.04
C TYR A 362 4.23 21.87 16.56
N ALA A 363 5.02 22.69 17.21
CA ALA A 363 4.96 22.94 18.65
C ALA A 363 4.96 24.44 18.96
N GLY A 364 4.36 24.82 20.10
CA GLY A 364 4.30 26.21 20.56
C GLY A 364 3.14 27.02 20.00
N VAL A 365 3.29 28.34 19.99
CA VAL A 365 2.24 29.31 19.58
C VAL A 365 1.97 29.19 18.08
N VAL A 366 0.72 28.89 17.73
CA VAL A 366 0.31 28.78 16.33
C VAL A 366 0.18 30.16 15.69
N ARG A 367 0.80 30.31 14.50
CA ARG A 367 0.74 31.51 13.68
C ARG A 367 0.19 31.21 12.30
N GLY A 368 -0.62 32.13 11.77
CA GLY A 368 -1.10 32.05 10.38
C GLY A 368 -0.03 32.45 9.37
N LEU A 369 -0.36 32.35 8.08
CA LEU A 369 0.53 32.72 6.97
C LEU A 369 0.99 34.20 7.02
N ASN A 370 0.18 35.08 7.61
CA ASN A 370 0.49 36.50 7.82
C ASN A 370 1.35 36.74 9.06
N GLY A 371 1.74 35.69 9.83
CA GLY A 371 2.51 35.79 11.07
C GLY A 371 1.71 36.11 12.31
N GLU A 372 0.40 36.38 12.18
CA GLU A 372 -0.46 36.70 13.32
C GLU A 372 -0.74 35.45 14.17
N VAL A 373 -0.91 35.67 15.49
CA VAL A 373 -1.24 34.61 16.44
C VAL A 373 -2.66 34.10 16.17
N VAL A 374 -2.79 32.78 15.98
CA VAL A 374 -4.09 32.15 15.84
C VAL A 374 -4.76 32.00 17.20
N ARG A 375 -6.04 32.39 17.29
CA ARG A 375 -6.82 32.37 18.52
C ARG A 375 -7.97 31.37 18.45
N LEU A 376 -8.28 30.79 19.60
CA LEU A 376 -9.46 29.96 19.83
C LEU A 376 -10.74 30.87 19.89
N GLU A 377 -11.91 30.24 19.94
CA GLU A 377 -13.20 30.96 19.99
C GLU A 377 -13.37 31.80 21.25
N ASN A 378 -12.82 31.34 22.36
CA ASN A 378 -12.81 32.08 23.63
C ASN A 378 -11.79 33.20 23.69
N GLY A 379 -11.02 33.44 22.63
CA GLY A 379 -9.99 34.46 22.53
C GLY A 379 -8.60 34.02 22.99
N ASP A 380 -8.45 32.82 23.54
CA ASP A 380 -7.15 32.32 23.98
C ASP A 380 -6.21 32.04 22.78
N THR A 381 -4.92 32.09 23.04
CA THR A 381 -3.90 31.72 22.04
C THR A 381 -3.94 30.21 21.78
N LEU A 382 -3.99 29.81 20.51
CA LEU A 382 -3.81 28.42 20.15
C LEU A 382 -2.33 28.04 20.31
N ILE A 383 -2.08 27.00 21.10
CA ILE A 383 -0.75 26.44 21.37
C ILE A 383 -0.82 24.91 21.20
N TYR A 384 0.16 24.35 20.53
CA TYR A 384 0.38 22.90 20.45
C TYR A 384 1.44 22.46 21.45
#